data_ff948d20117d2c27baf7142e9178a944
#
_entry.id   ff948d20117d2c27baf7142e9178a944
#
_cell.length_a   1.000
_cell.length_b   1.000
_cell.length_c   1.000
_cell.angle_alpha   90.00
_cell.angle_beta   90.00
_cell.angle_gamma   90.00
#
_symmetry.space_group_name_H-M   'P 1'
#
loop_
_entity.id
_entity.type
_entity.pdbx_description
1 polymer ?
#
loop_
_entity_poly.entity_id
_entity_poly.type
_entity_poly.pdbx_seq_one_letter_code
_entity_poly.pdbx_strand_id
1 'polypeptide(L)'
;MKMKWIDKNLHVKPINTHIDPFRPVENAIITHGHADHAKPGHKNVLATKETIEIMKIRYGENCADHFQELELNQTLNIDEVSITFFPAGHILGSVQVLTQFKGEKINFTGDYKTSKD
;
A
#
# COMPACT_ATOMS: atom_id res chain seq x y z
N MET A 1 -22.25 -3.74 -9.31
CA MET A 1 -20.94 -4.00 -8.99
C MET A 1 -20.30 -2.96 -8.21
N LYS A 2 -19.92 -3.33 -7.07
CA LYS A 2 -19.51 -2.36 -6.14
C LYS A 2 -18.10 -1.95 -6.20
N MET A 3 -17.24 -2.71 -6.77
CA MET A 3 -15.82 -2.47 -6.65
C MET A 3 -15.23 -1.88 -7.90
N LYS A 4 -15.97 -1.02 -8.55
CA LYS A 4 -15.48 -0.46 -9.79
C LYS A 4 -14.31 0.49 -9.62
N TRP A 5 -14.14 1.04 -8.43
CA TRP A 5 -13.04 1.95 -8.20
C TRP A 5 -11.73 1.24 -7.84
N ILE A 6 -11.78 -0.07 -7.63
CA ILE A 6 -10.58 -0.87 -7.43
C ILE A 6 -10.68 -2.07 -8.35
N ASP A 7 -9.66 -2.29 -9.19
CA ASP A 7 -9.71 -3.42 -10.09
C ASP A 7 -8.96 -4.62 -9.50
N LYS A 8 -8.93 -5.71 -10.24
CA LYS A 8 -8.36 -6.95 -9.74
C LYS A 8 -6.84 -6.88 -9.60
N ASN A 9 -6.22 -5.86 -10.13
CA ASN A 9 -4.79 -5.64 -9.94
C ASN A 9 -4.52 -4.75 -8.76
N LEU A 10 -5.50 -4.53 -7.90
CA LEU A 10 -5.41 -3.70 -6.72
C LEU A 10 -5.04 -2.25 -7.07
N HIS A 11 -5.58 -1.79 -8.17
CA HIS A 11 -5.38 -0.42 -8.61
C HIS A 11 -6.55 0.43 -8.13
N VAL A 12 -6.28 1.34 -7.22
CA VAL A 12 -7.27 2.27 -6.66
C VAL A 12 -7.38 3.40 -7.68
N LYS A 13 -8.36 3.31 -8.55
CA LYS A 13 -8.42 4.14 -9.75
C LYS A 13 -8.52 5.64 -9.48
N PRO A 14 -9.36 6.09 -8.54
CA PRO A 14 -9.52 7.54 -8.35
C PRO A 14 -8.23 8.26 -8.01
N ILE A 15 -7.26 7.57 -7.43
CA ILE A 15 -6.00 8.20 -7.06
C ILE A 15 -4.81 7.55 -7.77
N ASN A 16 -5.10 6.70 -8.75
CA ASN A 16 -4.06 6.05 -9.55
C ASN A 16 -2.97 5.46 -8.67
N THR A 17 -3.37 4.63 -7.71
CA THR A 17 -2.44 4.05 -6.75
C THR A 17 -2.63 2.55 -6.73
N HIS A 18 -1.53 1.81 -6.82
CA HIS A 18 -1.56 0.36 -6.78
C HIS A 18 -1.12 -0.12 -5.40
N ILE A 19 -1.69 -1.22 -4.92
CA ILE A 19 -1.31 -1.82 -3.65
C ILE A 19 -0.43 -3.03 -3.95
N ASP A 20 0.79 -3.02 -3.44
CA ASP A 20 1.79 -4.08 -3.61
C ASP A 20 1.95 -4.48 -5.08
N PRO A 21 2.24 -3.55 -5.97
CA PRO A 21 2.33 -3.88 -7.40
C PRO A 21 3.60 -4.67 -7.71
N PHE A 22 3.52 -5.47 -8.78
CA PHE A 22 4.65 -6.27 -9.22
C PHE A 22 5.61 -5.51 -10.12
N ARG A 23 5.19 -4.39 -10.67
CA ARG A 23 6.00 -3.61 -11.60
C ARG A 23 6.06 -2.18 -11.12
N PRO A 24 7.05 -1.43 -11.59
CA PRO A 24 7.11 -0.01 -11.25
C PRO A 24 5.84 0.71 -11.68
N VAL A 25 5.31 1.51 -10.78
CA VAL A 25 4.10 2.30 -11.03
C VAL A 25 4.35 3.71 -10.52
N GLU A 26 3.42 4.59 -10.84
CA GLU A 26 3.54 5.96 -10.38
C GLU A 26 3.33 6.07 -8.87
N ASN A 27 2.27 5.47 -8.35
CA ASN A 27 1.98 5.55 -6.93
C ASN A 27 1.74 4.14 -6.39
N ALA A 28 2.45 3.78 -5.34
CA ALA A 28 2.35 2.46 -4.75
C ALA A 28 2.13 2.57 -3.26
N ILE A 29 1.24 1.74 -2.73
CA ILE A 29 1.11 1.52 -1.30
C ILE A 29 1.73 0.16 -1.03
N ILE A 30 2.71 0.11 -0.14
CA ILE A 30 3.41 -1.13 0.16
C ILE A 30 3.01 -1.58 1.54
N THR A 31 2.49 -2.80 1.66
CA THR A 31 1.93 -3.27 2.92
C THR A 31 2.98 -3.84 3.86
N HIS A 32 4.08 -4.34 3.34
CA HIS A 32 5.17 -4.82 4.20
C HIS A 32 6.42 -4.98 3.36
N GLY A 33 7.54 -5.25 4.03
CA GLY A 33 8.84 -5.21 3.38
C GLY A 33 9.33 -6.47 2.70
N HIS A 34 8.46 -7.47 2.52
CA HIS A 34 8.87 -8.69 1.80
C HIS A 34 9.17 -8.36 0.35
N ALA A 35 10.15 -9.04 -0.22
CA ALA A 35 10.64 -8.71 -1.55
C ALA A 35 9.56 -8.80 -2.63
N ASP A 36 8.64 -9.74 -2.49
CA ASP A 36 7.59 -9.89 -3.48
C ASP A 36 6.49 -8.84 -3.37
N HIS A 37 6.52 -8.03 -2.32
CA HIS A 37 5.55 -6.94 -2.14
C HIS A 37 6.21 -5.58 -2.24
N ALA A 38 7.47 -5.47 -1.82
CA ALA A 38 8.15 -4.19 -1.77
C ALA A 38 9.14 -4.08 -2.92
N LYS A 39 8.63 -3.87 -4.12
CA LYS A 39 9.45 -3.79 -5.32
C LYS A 39 10.00 -2.38 -5.48
N PRO A 40 11.18 -2.25 -6.06
CA PRO A 40 11.75 -0.92 -6.31
C PRO A 40 11.23 -0.33 -7.61
N GLY A 41 11.50 0.94 -7.81
CA GLY A 41 11.26 1.59 -9.10
C GLY A 41 9.98 2.39 -9.20
N HIS A 42 9.20 2.45 -8.13
CA HIS A 42 7.99 3.27 -8.15
C HIS A 42 8.35 4.75 -8.03
N LYS A 43 7.49 5.61 -8.54
CA LYS A 43 7.74 7.02 -8.39
C LYS A 43 7.47 7.46 -6.95
N ASN A 44 6.30 7.13 -6.43
CA ASN A 44 5.91 7.51 -5.08
C ASN A 44 5.51 6.28 -4.30
N VAL A 45 6.01 6.15 -3.07
CA VAL A 45 5.70 5.02 -2.21
C VAL A 45 5.09 5.55 -0.91
N LEU A 46 3.95 4.98 -0.54
CA LEU A 46 3.31 5.23 0.75
C LEU A 46 3.41 3.96 1.57
N ALA A 47 4.00 4.04 2.75
CA ALA A 47 4.21 2.87 3.59
C ALA A 47 4.53 3.32 4.99
N THR A 48 4.61 2.37 5.93
CA THR A 48 5.10 2.70 7.26
C THR A 48 6.59 2.99 7.19
N LYS A 49 7.09 3.66 8.22
CA LYS A 49 8.52 3.96 8.31
C LYS A 49 9.34 2.68 8.24
N GLU A 50 8.91 1.63 8.93
CA GLU A 50 9.66 0.38 8.97
C GLU A 50 9.79 -0.23 7.57
N THR A 51 8.71 -0.24 6.82
CA THR A 51 8.75 -0.79 5.48
C THR A 51 9.65 0.04 4.57
N ILE A 52 9.56 1.36 4.70
CA ILE A 52 10.40 2.23 3.89
C ILE A 52 11.88 2.00 4.20
N GLU A 53 12.21 1.83 5.47
CA GLU A 53 13.60 1.57 5.85
C GLU A 53 14.10 0.25 5.29
N ILE A 54 13.27 -0.77 5.31
CA ILE A 54 13.64 -2.06 4.74
C ILE A 54 13.88 -1.93 3.24
N MET A 55 13.02 -1.20 2.54
CA MET A 55 13.19 -1.00 1.11
C MET A 55 14.50 -0.29 0.80
N LYS A 56 14.83 0.71 1.58
CA LYS A 56 16.07 1.47 1.35
C LYS A 56 17.29 0.62 1.62
N ILE A 57 17.24 -0.24 2.63
CA ILE A 57 18.35 -1.13 2.91
C ILE A 57 18.52 -2.14 1.78
N ARG A 58 17.42 -2.69 1.28
CA ARG A 58 17.48 -3.73 0.27
C ARG A 58 17.82 -3.20 -1.12
N TYR A 59 17.27 -2.06 -1.48
CA TYR A 59 17.36 -1.55 -2.85
C TYR A 59 18.07 -0.21 -2.97
N GLY A 60 18.42 0.42 -1.86
CA GLY A 60 19.10 1.71 -1.88
C GLY A 60 18.14 2.86 -1.62
N GLU A 61 18.73 4.01 -1.29
CA GLU A 61 17.95 5.19 -0.91
C GLU A 61 17.08 5.71 -2.04
N ASN A 62 17.46 5.42 -3.27
CA ASN A 62 16.76 5.97 -4.42
C ASN A 62 15.84 4.96 -5.08
N CYS A 63 15.38 3.96 -4.35
CA CYS A 63 14.53 2.93 -4.94
C CYS A 63 13.13 3.46 -5.27
N ALA A 64 12.78 4.63 -4.80
CA ALA A 64 11.59 5.36 -5.25
C ALA A 64 11.97 6.83 -5.30
N ASP A 65 11.25 7.61 -6.09
CA ASP A 65 11.54 9.03 -6.15
C ASP A 65 11.13 9.73 -4.87
N HIS A 66 9.98 9.34 -4.31
CA HIS A 66 9.46 9.95 -3.09
C HIS A 66 8.91 8.88 -2.19
N PHE A 67 9.15 9.03 -0.91
CA PHE A 67 8.58 8.16 0.12
C PHE A 67 7.71 9.02 1.04
N GLN A 68 6.52 8.50 1.36
CA GLN A 68 5.67 9.13 2.35
C GLN A 68 5.35 8.11 3.42
N GLU A 69 5.57 8.49 4.68
CA GLU A 69 5.27 7.62 5.81
C GLU A 69 3.84 7.84 6.27
N LEU A 70 3.17 6.76 6.64
CA LEU A 70 1.87 6.85 7.28
C LEU A 70 1.89 5.93 8.48
N GLU A 71 1.59 6.48 9.64
CA GLU A 71 1.62 5.71 10.87
C GLU A 71 0.38 4.87 11.02
N LEU A 72 0.49 3.83 11.82
CA LEU A 72 -0.64 2.97 12.10
C LEU A 72 -1.77 3.76 12.73
N ASN A 73 -2.98 3.41 12.36
CA ASN A 73 -4.20 4.02 12.88
C ASN A 73 -4.39 5.47 12.51
N GLN A 74 -3.61 5.95 11.54
CA GLN A 74 -3.80 7.29 11.03
C GLN A 74 -4.38 7.22 9.63
N THR A 75 -5.13 8.23 9.27
CA THR A 75 -5.82 8.27 7.98
C THR A 75 -5.24 9.37 7.13
N LEU A 76 -4.91 9.02 5.91
CA LEU A 76 -4.47 9.97 4.90
C LEU A 76 -5.58 10.12 3.88
N ASN A 77 -5.96 11.35 3.59
CA ASN A 77 -6.98 11.61 2.58
C ASN A 77 -6.31 12.11 1.32
N ILE A 78 -6.54 11.39 0.22
CA ILE A 78 -6.05 11.77 -1.09
C ILE A 78 -7.28 11.95 -1.96
N ASP A 79 -7.55 13.18 -2.35
CA ASP A 79 -8.75 13.50 -3.08
C ASP A 79 -9.96 12.97 -2.31
N GLU A 80 -10.73 12.07 -2.88
CA GLU A 80 -11.92 11.55 -2.20
C GLU A 80 -11.70 10.18 -1.59
N VAL A 81 -10.45 9.71 -1.55
CA VAL A 81 -10.14 8.39 -1.01
C VAL A 81 -9.43 8.55 0.32
N SER A 82 -9.88 7.81 1.33
CA SER A 82 -9.23 7.77 2.62
C SER A 82 -8.44 6.48 2.74
N ILE A 83 -7.23 6.57 3.25
CA ILE A 83 -6.36 5.41 3.43
C ILE A 83 -5.94 5.37 4.88
N THR A 84 -6.16 4.21 5.53
CA THR A 84 -5.78 4.01 6.92
C THR A 84 -5.00 2.73 7.03
N PHE A 85 -3.89 2.75 7.76
CA PHE A 85 -3.08 1.58 8.02
C PHE A 85 -3.41 1.01 9.39
N PHE A 86 -3.67 -0.29 9.45
CA PHE A 86 -3.84 -0.99 10.72
C PHE A 86 -2.78 -2.08 10.83
N PRO A 87 -2.39 -2.47 12.05
CA PRO A 87 -1.38 -3.51 12.19
C PRO A 87 -1.86 -4.82 11.57
N ALA A 88 -0.97 -5.50 10.89
CA ALA A 88 -1.31 -6.79 10.29
C ALA A 88 -1.03 -7.97 11.19
N GLY A 89 -0.35 -7.74 12.28
CA GLY A 89 -0.26 -8.74 13.32
C GLY A 89 1.11 -9.33 13.54
N HIS A 90 1.70 -10.06 12.61
CA HIS A 90 2.89 -10.78 12.99
C HIS A 90 4.20 -10.32 12.37
N ILE A 91 4.18 -9.40 11.46
CA ILE A 91 5.43 -8.92 10.86
C ILE A 91 5.56 -7.46 11.20
N LEU A 92 6.69 -7.08 11.76
CA LEU A 92 6.90 -5.68 12.11
C LEU A 92 6.79 -4.81 10.88
N GLY A 93 5.99 -3.78 10.98
CA GLY A 93 5.82 -2.83 9.90
C GLY A 93 4.81 -3.24 8.85
N SER A 94 4.29 -4.47 8.90
CA SER A 94 3.29 -4.84 7.92
C SER A 94 1.92 -4.34 8.34
N VAL A 95 1.10 -4.03 7.36
CA VAL A 95 -0.17 -3.36 7.63
C VAL A 95 -1.30 -3.97 6.82
N GLN A 96 -2.49 -3.78 7.33
CA GLN A 96 -3.71 -3.87 6.56
C GLN A 96 -4.04 -2.47 6.07
N VAL A 97 -4.55 -2.37 4.87
CA VAL A 97 -4.87 -1.07 4.27
C VAL A 97 -6.37 -0.97 4.12
N LEU A 98 -6.97 -0.05 4.85
CA LEU A 98 -8.39 0.22 4.71
C LEU A 98 -8.55 1.40 3.76
N THR A 99 -9.26 1.20 2.67
CA THR A 99 -9.56 2.27 1.74
C THR A 99 -11.05 2.57 1.78
N GLN A 100 -11.40 3.84 1.68
CA GLN A 100 -12.79 4.26 1.67
C GLN A 100 -12.99 5.27 0.55
N PHE A 101 -14.08 5.10 -0.19
CA PHE A 101 -14.41 5.99 -1.30
C PHE A 101 -15.92 6.00 -1.47
N LYS A 102 -16.51 7.17 -1.33
CA LYS A 102 -17.95 7.38 -1.54
C LYS A 102 -18.79 6.38 -0.77
N GLY A 103 -18.44 6.17 0.49
CA GLY A 103 -19.21 5.31 1.37
C GLY A 103 -18.87 3.84 1.32
N GLU A 104 -18.02 3.43 0.40
CA GLU A 104 -17.58 2.04 0.35
C GLU A 104 -16.25 1.87 1.04
N LYS A 105 -16.08 0.75 1.73
CA LYS A 105 -14.85 0.45 2.44
C LYS A 105 -14.31 -0.87 1.94
N ILE A 106 -13.01 -0.91 1.64
CA ILE A 106 -12.36 -2.13 1.23
C ILE A 106 -11.07 -2.25 2.02
N ASN A 107 -10.90 -3.39 2.69
CA ASN A 107 -9.75 -3.63 3.53
C ASN A 107 -8.85 -4.66 2.87
N PHE A 108 -7.58 -4.30 2.68
CA PHE A 108 -6.59 -5.19 2.09
C PHE A 108 -5.68 -5.69 3.20
N THR A 109 -5.57 -7.01 3.33
CA THR A 109 -4.61 -7.60 4.26
C THR A 109 -3.42 -8.02 3.42
N GLY A 110 -2.26 -7.56 3.74
CA GLY A 110 -1.11 -7.73 2.86
C GLY A 110 -0.79 -9.15 2.48
N ASP A 111 -1.32 -10.11 3.20
CA ASP A 111 -1.02 -11.50 2.93
C ASP A 111 -2.26 -12.31 2.64
N TYR A 112 -3.26 -11.65 2.16
CA TYR A 112 -4.55 -12.27 2.04
C TYR A 112 -4.67 -13.24 0.91
N LYS A 113 -3.70 -13.32 0.09
CA LYS A 113 -3.81 -14.28 -0.98
C LYS A 113 -3.99 -15.69 -0.45
N THR A 114 -3.69 -15.87 0.79
CA THR A 114 -3.92 -17.15 1.40
C THR A 114 -5.29 -17.31 1.93
N SER A 115 -5.99 -16.28 1.97
CA SER A 115 -7.29 -16.41 2.49
C SER A 115 -8.25 -16.58 1.42
N LYS A 116 -8.45 -16.52 1.24
CA LYS A 116 -9.47 -16.76 0.78
C LYS A 116 -10.37 -16.84 1.19
N ASP A 117 -10.46 -16.78 1.59
CA ASP A 117 -11.32 -16.99 2.06
C ASP A 117 -11.78 -16.77 2.09
#